data_9ff1aa7cb5b0a13598c30e26f26bf9d3
#
_entry.id   9ff1aa7cb5b0a13598c30e26f26bf9d3
#
_cell.length_a   1.000
_cell.length_b   1.000
_cell.length_c   1.000
_cell.angle_alpha   90.00
_cell.angle_beta   90.00
_cell.angle_gamma   90.00
#
_symmetry.space_group_name_H-M   'P 1'
#
loop_
_entity.id
_entity.type
_entity.pdbx_description
1 polymer ?
#
loop_
_entity_poly.entity_id
_entity_poly.type
_entity_poly.pdbx_seq_one_letter_code
_entity_poly.pdbx_strand_id
1 'polypeptide(L)'
;TYDALTVWMPKYKAAFVGDLFYRSFPNIYTLRGTKPRWALDYIDSINRVLALGPEILLPSHGEPILGNDNINREMIRYRDAIQYVHDETIDGMNEGKDVYSLMRSIKLPKELDVGEAYGWVSWSVRGIYEGYMGWFDGNPVSMYSHSPRSIYSDLINLADDIQKVINLAEDHLTKGNTIKALLLVEAAKEAEPENIYVIELQIKILIILRQESGNLNESGWLNFAINKARQELFLIDE
;
A
#
# COMPACT_ATOMS: atom_id res chain seq x y z
N THR A 1 7.29 10.21 10.52
CA THR A 1 8.59 10.81 10.13
C THR A 1 9.41 11.09 11.36
N TYR A 2 10.74 11.06 11.28
CA TYR A 2 11.65 11.29 12.42
C TYR A 2 11.57 12.71 12.98
N ASP A 3 11.05 13.64 12.23
CA ASP A 3 10.85 15.05 12.59
C ASP A 3 9.38 15.38 12.93
N ALA A 4 8.54 14.37 13.15
CA ALA A 4 7.18 14.58 13.62
C ALA A 4 7.19 15.22 15.02
N LEU A 5 6.38 16.24 15.20
CA LEU A 5 6.30 17.04 16.42
C LEU A 5 4.92 16.92 17.04
N THR A 6 4.89 16.69 18.35
CA THR A 6 3.68 16.84 19.17
C THR A 6 3.80 18.09 20.03
N VAL A 7 2.81 18.97 19.99
CA VAL A 7 2.74 20.14 20.87
C VAL A 7 1.80 19.82 22.03
N TRP A 8 2.32 19.88 23.24
CA TRP A 8 1.56 19.67 24.47
C TRP A 8 1.30 20.99 25.18
N MET A 9 0.04 21.24 25.52
CA MET A 9 -0.40 22.41 26.27
C MET A 9 -0.93 21.98 27.66
N PRO A 10 -0.08 21.89 28.71
CA PRO A 10 -0.47 21.31 30.01
C PRO A 10 -1.67 21.99 30.66
N LYS A 11 -1.76 23.33 30.57
CA LYS A 11 -2.85 24.12 31.15
C LYS A 11 -4.23 23.68 30.62
N TYR A 12 -4.29 23.26 29.37
CA TYR A 12 -5.53 22.88 28.69
C TYR A 12 -5.66 21.37 28.53
N LYS A 13 -4.66 20.61 28.96
CA LYS A 13 -4.53 19.18 28.68
C LYS A 13 -4.78 18.86 27.20
N ALA A 14 -4.27 19.71 26.30
CA ALA A 14 -4.46 19.61 24.87
C ALA A 14 -3.15 19.15 24.18
N ALA A 15 -3.25 18.12 23.35
CA ALA A 15 -2.17 17.61 22.53
C ALA A 15 -2.47 17.79 21.03
N PHE A 16 -1.61 18.55 20.33
CA PHE A 16 -1.61 18.63 18.88
C PHE A 16 -0.66 17.58 18.35
N VAL A 17 -1.18 16.57 17.71
CA VAL A 17 -0.41 15.36 17.38
C VAL A 17 -0.05 15.23 15.90
N GLY A 18 -0.47 16.19 15.07
CA GLY A 18 -0.20 16.13 13.63
C GLY A 18 -0.74 14.84 13.02
N ASP A 19 0.07 14.21 12.18
CA ASP A 19 -0.26 12.93 11.53
C ASP A 19 0.09 11.70 12.38
N LEU A 20 0.41 11.88 13.66
CA LEU A 20 0.61 10.74 14.56
C LEU A 20 -0.69 9.94 14.78
N PHE A 21 -1.82 10.61 14.65
CA PHE A 21 -3.13 9.98 14.77
C PHE A 21 -4.11 10.56 13.73
N TYR A 22 -4.86 9.70 13.08
CA TYR A 22 -6.06 9.99 12.28
C TYR A 22 -6.92 8.72 12.18
N ARG A 23 -8.21 8.87 11.84
CA ARG A 23 -9.17 7.76 11.82
C ARG A 23 -9.07 6.92 10.55
N SER A 24 -7.95 6.28 10.35
CA SER A 24 -7.68 5.28 9.31
C SER A 24 -6.35 4.58 9.61
N PHE A 25 -6.14 3.38 9.12
CA PHE A 25 -4.85 2.70 9.27
C PHE A 25 -3.71 3.59 8.73
N PRO A 26 -2.59 3.73 9.45
CA PRO A 26 -1.56 4.68 9.09
C PRO A 26 -0.78 4.26 7.85
N ASN A 27 -0.29 5.25 7.13
CA ASN A 27 0.57 5.02 5.98
C ASN A 27 2.01 4.76 6.44
N ILE A 28 2.28 3.58 6.98
CA ILE A 28 3.61 3.15 7.46
C ILE A 28 4.61 3.14 6.30
N TYR A 29 4.17 2.66 5.13
CA TYR A 29 4.93 2.80 3.90
C TYR A 29 4.19 3.70 2.90
N THR A 30 4.80 4.84 2.55
CA THR A 30 4.17 5.79 1.63
C THR A 30 4.52 5.45 0.18
N LEU A 31 3.53 5.44 -0.71
CA LEU A 31 3.71 5.18 -2.14
C LEU A 31 4.33 6.36 -2.92
N ARG A 32 5.11 7.21 -2.27
CA ARG A 32 5.78 8.38 -2.87
C ARG A 32 7.28 8.42 -2.64
N GLY A 33 7.87 7.28 -2.26
CA GLY A 33 9.30 7.15 -1.99
C GLY A 33 9.73 7.91 -0.72
N THR A 34 9.84 7.19 0.38
CA THR A 34 10.33 7.73 1.66
C THR A 34 11.09 6.62 2.39
N LYS A 35 11.88 7.03 3.37
CA LYS A 35 12.47 6.07 4.28
C LYS A 35 11.37 5.27 4.99
N PRO A 36 11.60 3.99 5.30
CA PRO A 36 10.67 3.22 6.12
C PRO A 36 10.30 3.97 7.40
N ARG A 37 9.04 3.96 7.76
CA ARG A 37 8.54 4.44 9.05
C ARG A 37 8.43 3.23 9.96
N TRP A 38 9.25 3.21 11.01
CA TRP A 38 9.28 2.06 11.90
C TRP A 38 8.00 1.96 12.73
N ALA A 39 7.34 0.80 12.66
CA ALA A 39 6.10 0.56 13.40
C ALA A 39 6.31 0.73 14.92
N LEU A 40 7.43 0.24 15.47
CA LEU A 40 7.74 0.35 16.90
C LEU A 40 7.96 1.79 17.34
N ASP A 41 8.64 2.63 16.55
CA ASP A 41 8.81 4.07 16.85
C ASP A 41 7.46 4.80 16.83
N TYR A 42 6.57 4.37 15.93
CA TYR A 42 5.20 4.90 15.84
C TYR A 42 4.41 4.56 17.09
N ILE A 43 4.46 3.31 17.53
CA ILE A 43 3.82 2.80 18.75
C ILE A 43 4.35 3.53 19.99
N ASP A 44 5.69 3.69 20.11
CA ASP A 44 6.31 4.44 21.21
C ASP A 44 5.82 5.90 21.23
N SER A 45 5.74 6.55 20.08
CA SER A 45 5.23 7.91 19.97
C SER A 45 3.77 8.03 20.45
N ILE A 46 2.92 7.07 20.10
CA ILE A 46 1.52 7.02 20.61
C ILE A 46 1.51 6.84 22.13
N ASN A 47 2.31 5.93 22.66
CA ASN A 47 2.41 5.68 24.09
C ASN A 47 2.85 6.94 24.88
N ARG A 48 3.78 7.72 24.33
CA ARG A 48 4.20 8.99 24.92
C ARG A 48 3.06 10.00 24.98
N VAL A 49 2.24 10.10 23.95
CA VAL A 49 1.07 10.99 23.96
C VAL A 49 0.03 10.50 24.96
N LEU A 50 -0.26 9.20 25.02
CA LEU A 50 -1.19 8.63 26.02
C LEU A 50 -0.72 8.91 27.46
N ALA A 51 0.59 8.84 27.72
CA ALA A 51 1.16 9.12 29.04
C ALA A 51 1.00 10.57 29.50
N LEU A 52 0.75 11.52 28.59
CA LEU A 52 0.44 12.93 28.92
C LEU A 52 -0.96 13.09 29.52
N GLY A 53 -1.85 12.12 29.36
CA GLY A 53 -3.25 12.17 29.81
C GLY A 53 -4.05 13.30 29.17
N PRO A 54 -4.09 13.44 27.85
CA PRO A 54 -4.79 14.55 27.19
C PRO A 54 -6.31 14.45 27.39
N GLU A 55 -6.96 15.62 27.56
CA GLU A 55 -8.41 15.79 27.53
C GLU A 55 -8.90 16.28 26.17
N ILE A 56 -7.97 16.83 25.36
CA ILE A 56 -8.22 17.30 24.01
C ILE A 56 -7.11 16.78 23.11
N LEU A 57 -7.46 16.01 22.09
CA LEU A 57 -6.54 15.55 21.04
C LEU A 57 -6.88 16.25 19.73
N LEU A 58 -5.88 16.88 19.12
CA LEU A 58 -6.02 17.63 17.86
C LEU A 58 -5.12 17.02 16.79
N PRO A 59 -5.65 16.12 15.96
CA PRO A 59 -4.95 15.60 14.80
C PRO A 59 -4.91 16.64 13.66
N SER A 60 -4.02 16.43 12.66
CA SER A 60 -4.00 17.26 11.45
C SER A 60 -5.19 16.99 10.53
N HIS A 61 -5.80 15.82 10.64
CA HIS A 61 -6.91 15.39 9.81
C HIS A 61 -8.06 14.85 10.66
N GLY A 62 -9.27 15.29 10.32
CA GLY A 62 -10.50 14.93 11.03
C GLY A 62 -10.80 15.85 12.23
N GLU A 63 -11.88 15.52 12.94
CA GLU A 63 -12.34 16.30 14.07
C GLU A 63 -11.52 16.05 15.34
N PRO A 64 -11.37 17.05 16.22
CA PRO A 64 -10.80 16.86 17.55
C PRO A 64 -11.51 15.75 18.34
N ILE A 65 -10.74 15.06 19.20
CA ILE A 65 -11.29 14.08 20.14
C ILE A 65 -11.26 14.69 21.53
N LEU A 66 -12.41 14.67 22.18
CA LEU A 66 -12.61 15.24 23.51
C LEU A 66 -12.83 14.14 24.56
N GLY A 67 -12.26 14.37 25.74
CA GLY A 67 -12.34 13.47 26.90
C GLY A 67 -11.27 12.39 26.89
N ASN A 68 -10.57 12.25 28.01
CA ASN A 68 -9.44 11.32 28.17
C ASN A 68 -9.83 9.87 27.85
N ASP A 69 -11.00 9.40 28.30
CA ASP A 69 -11.46 8.03 28.04
C ASP A 69 -11.66 7.76 26.54
N ASN A 70 -12.22 8.73 25.81
CA ASN A 70 -12.40 8.62 24.36
C ASN A 70 -11.06 8.60 23.63
N ILE A 71 -10.15 9.49 24.03
CA ILE A 71 -8.81 9.58 23.46
C ILE A 71 -8.06 8.27 23.68
N ASN A 72 -8.08 7.76 24.91
CA ASN A 72 -7.43 6.49 25.26
C ASN A 72 -7.99 5.34 24.42
N ARG A 73 -9.32 5.22 24.32
CA ARG A 73 -9.96 4.16 23.52
C ARG A 73 -9.53 4.21 22.05
N GLU A 74 -9.58 5.39 21.43
CA GLU A 74 -9.25 5.56 20.01
C GLU A 74 -7.74 5.34 19.75
N MET A 75 -6.88 5.95 20.56
CA MET A 75 -5.43 5.84 20.36
C MET A 75 -4.88 4.46 20.72
N ILE A 76 -5.41 3.80 21.76
CA ILE A 76 -5.02 2.43 22.13
C ILE A 76 -5.40 1.47 20.98
N ARG A 77 -6.63 1.54 20.50
CA ARG A 77 -7.08 0.72 19.37
C ARG A 77 -6.22 0.93 18.12
N TYR A 78 -5.87 2.17 17.83
CA TYR A 78 -5.01 2.54 16.71
C TYR A 78 -3.59 1.98 16.89
N ARG A 79 -3.00 2.13 18.06
CA ARG A 79 -1.70 1.56 18.42
C ARG A 79 -1.71 0.03 18.31
N ASP A 80 -2.72 -0.62 18.86
CA ASP A 80 -2.83 -2.07 18.87
C ASP A 80 -3.03 -2.64 17.48
N ALA A 81 -3.72 -1.91 16.58
CA ALA A 81 -3.80 -2.27 15.17
C ALA A 81 -2.42 -2.26 14.49
N ILE A 82 -1.58 -1.25 14.78
CA ILE A 82 -0.21 -1.19 14.25
C ILE A 82 0.65 -2.32 14.82
N GLN A 83 0.55 -2.54 16.14
CA GLN A 83 1.28 -3.61 16.83
C GLN A 83 0.93 -4.99 16.27
N TYR A 84 -0.37 -5.26 16.08
CA TYR A 84 -0.85 -6.51 15.51
C TYR A 84 -0.23 -6.76 14.12
N VAL A 85 -0.28 -5.77 13.22
CA VAL A 85 0.31 -5.91 11.87
C VAL A 85 1.81 -6.13 11.92
N HIS A 86 2.51 -5.44 12.83
CA HIS A 86 3.94 -5.65 13.05
C HIS A 86 4.23 -7.09 13.50
N ASP A 87 3.57 -7.53 14.57
CA ASP A 87 3.85 -8.82 15.20
C ASP A 87 3.52 -9.99 14.27
N GLU A 88 2.34 -9.97 13.62
CA GLU A 88 1.96 -10.98 12.62
C GLU A 88 2.95 -11.04 11.44
N THR A 89 3.51 -9.88 11.05
CA THR A 89 4.52 -9.83 10.00
C THR A 89 5.82 -10.50 10.47
N ILE A 90 6.29 -10.18 11.68
CA ILE A 90 7.52 -10.77 12.25
C ILE A 90 7.36 -12.27 12.47
N ASP A 91 6.22 -12.70 13.01
CA ASP A 91 5.95 -14.13 13.23
C ASP A 91 5.95 -14.89 11.90
N GLY A 92 5.29 -14.34 10.88
CA GLY A 92 5.31 -14.95 9.55
C GLY A 92 6.70 -14.97 8.91
N MET A 93 7.53 -13.94 9.13
CA MET A 93 8.94 -13.94 8.70
C MET A 93 9.75 -15.03 9.39
N ASN A 94 9.58 -15.20 10.71
CA ASN A 94 10.23 -16.26 11.49
C ASN A 94 9.79 -17.66 11.05
N GLU A 95 8.57 -17.81 10.53
CA GLU A 95 8.08 -19.05 9.91
C GLU A 95 8.59 -19.26 8.47
N GLY A 96 9.35 -18.32 7.90
CA GLY A 96 9.88 -18.37 6.54
C GLY A 96 8.87 -18.08 5.43
N LYS A 97 7.75 -17.42 5.74
CA LYS A 97 6.76 -17.00 4.74
C LYS A 97 7.28 -15.83 3.90
N ASP A 98 6.97 -15.86 2.61
CA ASP A 98 7.32 -14.77 1.71
C ASP A 98 6.41 -13.54 1.91
N VAL A 99 6.90 -12.38 1.51
CA VAL A 99 6.22 -11.09 1.69
C VAL A 99 4.83 -11.06 1.04
N TYR A 100 4.67 -11.65 -0.15
CA TYR A 100 3.38 -11.62 -0.86
C TYR A 100 2.33 -12.51 -0.18
N SER A 101 2.75 -13.63 0.41
CA SER A 101 1.89 -14.48 1.22
C SER A 101 1.40 -13.74 2.46
N LEU A 102 2.29 -13.02 3.16
CA LEU A 102 1.94 -12.21 4.32
C LEU A 102 1.03 -11.04 3.95
N MET A 103 1.30 -10.32 2.85
CA MET A 103 0.43 -9.26 2.34
C MET A 103 -1.01 -9.73 2.06
N ARG A 104 -1.17 -10.97 1.63
CA ARG A 104 -2.50 -11.56 1.36
C ARG A 104 -3.20 -12.04 2.62
N SER A 105 -2.47 -12.62 3.56
CA SER A 105 -3.04 -13.32 4.73
C SER A 105 -3.31 -12.40 5.91
N ILE A 106 -2.44 -11.40 6.17
CA ILE A 106 -2.58 -10.53 7.33
C ILE A 106 -3.72 -9.54 7.11
N LYS A 107 -4.72 -9.59 8.00
CA LYS A 107 -5.88 -8.70 8.03
C LYS A 107 -6.14 -8.28 9.46
N LEU A 108 -6.58 -7.04 9.66
CA LEU A 108 -6.98 -6.61 10.99
C LEU A 108 -8.19 -7.42 11.49
N PRO A 109 -8.15 -7.91 12.73
CA PRO A 109 -9.33 -8.44 13.38
C PRO A 109 -10.37 -7.31 13.58
N LYS A 110 -11.65 -7.68 13.67
CA LYS A 110 -12.77 -6.74 13.69
C LYS A 110 -12.65 -5.68 14.81
N GLU A 111 -12.14 -6.06 15.97
CA GLU A 111 -11.93 -5.19 17.12
C GLU A 111 -10.83 -4.15 16.91
N LEU A 112 -9.88 -4.43 16.04
CA LEU A 112 -8.77 -3.54 15.66
C LEU A 112 -8.97 -2.86 14.30
N ASP A 113 -10.11 -3.07 13.64
CA ASP A 113 -10.39 -2.45 12.35
C ASP A 113 -10.58 -0.94 12.50
N VAL A 114 -9.59 -0.18 12.07
CA VAL A 114 -9.56 1.29 12.05
C VAL A 114 -9.84 1.87 10.66
N GLY A 115 -10.19 1.00 9.69
CA GLY A 115 -10.39 1.36 8.29
C GLY A 115 -9.08 1.55 7.52
N GLU A 116 -9.13 1.43 6.20
CA GLU A 116 -7.97 1.50 5.30
C GLU A 116 -8.13 2.57 4.20
N ALA A 117 -8.79 3.68 4.53
CA ALA A 117 -9.03 4.75 3.57
C ALA A 117 -7.76 5.51 3.13
N TYR A 118 -6.65 5.40 3.89
CA TYR A 118 -5.40 6.11 3.62
C TYR A 118 -4.17 5.18 3.53
N GLY A 119 -3.81 4.50 4.62
CA GLY A 119 -2.82 3.43 4.59
C GLY A 119 -3.48 2.07 4.35
N TRP A 120 -2.74 1.10 3.79
CA TRP A 120 -3.19 -0.27 3.68
C TRP A 120 -2.35 -1.19 4.56
N VAL A 121 -3.01 -2.13 5.22
CA VAL A 121 -2.36 -3.19 6.00
C VAL A 121 -1.35 -3.94 5.14
N SER A 122 -1.73 -4.36 3.93
CA SER A 122 -0.84 -5.09 3.04
C SER A 122 0.42 -4.32 2.64
N TRP A 123 0.34 -3.00 2.43
CA TRP A 123 1.52 -2.17 2.16
C TRP A 123 2.40 -2.02 3.40
N SER A 124 1.78 -1.96 4.57
CA SER A 124 2.50 -1.88 5.84
C SER A 124 3.21 -3.18 6.16
N VAL A 125 2.60 -4.33 5.89
CA VAL A 125 3.23 -5.65 5.96
C VAL A 125 4.51 -5.67 5.09
N ARG A 126 4.41 -5.21 3.84
CA ARG A 126 5.58 -5.12 2.95
C ARG A 126 6.63 -4.15 3.50
N GLY A 127 6.20 -2.97 3.97
CA GLY A 127 7.11 -1.98 4.55
C GLY A 127 7.84 -2.47 5.78
N ILE A 128 7.17 -3.22 6.67
CA ILE A 128 7.76 -3.85 7.85
C ILE A 128 8.73 -4.96 7.41
N TYR A 129 8.29 -5.87 6.54
CA TYR A 129 9.10 -6.97 6.02
C TYR A 129 10.41 -6.48 5.40
N GLU A 130 10.34 -5.58 4.41
CA GLU A 130 11.51 -5.01 3.73
C GLU A 130 12.35 -4.13 4.68
N GLY A 131 11.74 -3.54 5.69
CA GLY A 131 12.45 -2.78 6.73
C GLY A 131 13.42 -3.65 7.52
N TYR A 132 13.06 -4.89 7.84
CA TYR A 132 13.91 -5.85 8.54
C TYR A 132 14.84 -6.62 7.61
N MET A 133 14.33 -7.09 6.45
CA MET A 133 15.11 -7.89 5.50
C MET A 133 16.01 -7.06 4.58
N GLY A 134 15.70 -5.79 4.37
CA GLY A 134 16.30 -5.00 3.31
C GLY A 134 15.74 -5.40 1.94
N TRP A 135 16.47 -5.07 0.87
CA TRP A 135 16.03 -5.34 -0.50
C TRP A 135 16.27 -6.79 -0.96
N PHE A 136 17.17 -7.52 -0.31
CA PHE A 136 17.53 -8.88 -0.72
C PHE A 136 16.59 -9.91 -0.09
N ASP A 137 15.86 -10.61 -0.96
CA ASP A 137 14.83 -11.59 -0.60
C ASP A 137 15.34 -13.03 -0.45
N GLY A 138 16.68 -13.25 -0.51
CA GLY A 138 17.28 -14.58 -0.48
C GLY A 138 17.29 -15.30 -1.84
N ASN A 139 16.69 -14.73 -2.89
CA ASN A 139 16.71 -15.31 -4.23
C ASN A 139 17.97 -14.88 -4.99
N PRO A 140 18.81 -15.82 -5.47
CA PRO A 140 20.01 -15.47 -6.24
C PRO A 140 19.74 -14.56 -7.45
N VAL A 141 18.58 -14.67 -8.10
CA VAL A 141 18.22 -13.82 -9.24
C VAL A 141 18.19 -12.35 -8.85
N SER A 142 17.75 -12.04 -7.61
CA SER A 142 17.66 -10.66 -7.12
C SER A 142 19.03 -9.99 -6.90
N MET A 143 20.14 -10.75 -6.91
CA MET A 143 21.50 -10.20 -6.81
C MET A 143 21.98 -9.54 -8.10
N TYR A 144 21.37 -9.85 -9.22
CA TYR A 144 21.82 -9.40 -10.54
C TYR A 144 21.07 -8.14 -10.98
N SER A 145 21.70 -7.36 -11.86
CA SER A 145 21.17 -6.07 -12.34
C SER A 145 20.04 -6.18 -13.38
N HIS A 146 19.49 -7.36 -13.60
CA HIS A 146 18.41 -7.59 -14.53
C HIS A 146 17.06 -7.59 -13.82
N SER A 147 16.14 -6.73 -14.28
CA SER A 147 14.77 -6.75 -13.80
C SER A 147 14.05 -8.03 -14.24
N PRO A 148 13.15 -8.63 -13.43
CA PRO A 148 12.27 -9.70 -13.89
C PRO A 148 11.49 -9.36 -15.17
N ARG A 149 11.24 -8.07 -15.44
CA ARG A 149 10.59 -7.58 -16.66
C ARG A 149 11.45 -7.77 -17.92
N SER A 150 12.79 -7.88 -17.77
CA SER A 150 13.68 -8.00 -18.93
C SER A 150 13.45 -9.26 -19.78
N ILE A 151 12.74 -10.26 -19.26
CA ILE A 151 12.37 -11.48 -20.01
C ILE A 151 10.94 -11.47 -20.54
N TYR A 152 10.17 -10.36 -20.36
CA TYR A 152 8.76 -10.33 -20.78
C TYR A 152 8.63 -10.49 -22.30
N SER A 153 9.47 -9.82 -23.10
CA SER A 153 9.49 -10.01 -24.57
C SER A 153 9.79 -11.44 -24.96
N ASP A 154 10.73 -12.13 -24.27
CA ASP A 154 11.02 -13.54 -24.53
C ASP A 154 9.82 -14.44 -24.22
N LEU A 155 9.12 -14.18 -23.10
CA LEU A 155 7.91 -14.93 -22.73
C LEU A 155 6.77 -14.72 -23.72
N ILE A 156 6.59 -13.49 -24.24
CA ILE A 156 5.60 -13.20 -25.28
C ILE A 156 5.97 -13.91 -26.58
N ASN A 157 7.24 -13.90 -26.98
CA ASN A 157 7.72 -14.65 -28.15
C ASN A 157 7.48 -16.16 -28.04
N LEU A 158 7.63 -16.74 -26.83
CA LEU A 158 7.31 -18.15 -26.58
C LEU A 158 5.82 -18.48 -26.71
N ALA A 159 4.95 -17.49 -26.56
CA ALA A 159 3.51 -17.65 -26.78
C ALA A 159 3.14 -17.68 -28.28
N ASP A 160 4.07 -17.37 -29.17
CA ASP A 160 3.94 -17.26 -30.65
C ASP A 160 2.97 -16.16 -31.14
N ASP A 161 2.09 -15.66 -30.27
CA ASP A 161 1.07 -14.67 -30.63
C ASP A 161 0.65 -13.87 -29.38
N ILE A 162 0.86 -12.57 -29.45
CA ILE A 162 0.46 -11.65 -28.36
C ILE A 162 -1.06 -11.70 -28.11
N GLN A 163 -1.87 -12.02 -29.14
CA GLN A 163 -3.31 -12.15 -28.97
C GLN A 163 -3.69 -13.26 -27.98
N LYS A 164 -2.90 -14.32 -27.88
CA LYS A 164 -3.12 -15.36 -26.84
C LYS A 164 -2.97 -14.79 -25.44
N VAL A 165 -2.01 -13.87 -25.23
CA VAL A 165 -1.78 -13.21 -23.94
C VAL A 165 -2.89 -12.22 -23.62
N ILE A 166 -3.34 -11.45 -24.62
CA ILE A 166 -4.49 -10.53 -24.50
C ILE A 166 -5.76 -11.33 -24.10
N ASN A 167 -6.06 -12.41 -24.82
CA ASN A 167 -7.24 -13.25 -24.54
C ASN A 167 -7.16 -13.86 -23.15
N LEU A 168 -5.98 -14.27 -22.68
CA LEU A 168 -5.78 -14.78 -21.32
C LEU A 168 -5.99 -13.70 -20.26
N ALA A 169 -5.54 -12.47 -20.54
CA ALA A 169 -5.77 -11.33 -19.65
C ALA A 169 -7.28 -11.01 -19.54
N GLU A 170 -7.99 -11.02 -20.66
CA GLU A 170 -9.46 -10.84 -20.68
C GLU A 170 -10.21 -11.98 -19.94
N ASP A 171 -9.76 -13.21 -20.09
CA ASP A 171 -10.32 -14.35 -19.35
C ASP A 171 -10.11 -14.17 -17.84
N HIS A 172 -8.91 -13.76 -17.40
CA HIS A 172 -8.68 -13.42 -16.01
C HIS A 172 -9.57 -12.27 -15.52
N LEU A 173 -9.77 -11.25 -16.35
CA LEU A 173 -10.63 -10.12 -16.02
C LEU A 173 -12.09 -10.57 -15.84
N THR A 174 -12.61 -11.41 -16.72
CA THR A 174 -13.97 -11.95 -16.62
C THR A 174 -14.17 -12.84 -15.39
N LYS A 175 -13.11 -13.49 -14.91
CA LYS A 175 -13.10 -14.30 -13.68
C LYS A 175 -12.86 -13.47 -12.39
N GLY A 176 -12.77 -12.14 -12.49
CA GLY A 176 -12.50 -11.26 -11.35
C GLY A 176 -11.04 -11.28 -10.87
N ASN A 177 -10.13 -11.89 -11.62
CA ASN A 177 -8.70 -11.91 -11.32
C ASN A 177 -7.99 -10.66 -11.87
N THR A 178 -8.46 -9.47 -11.53
CA THR A 178 -8.06 -8.19 -12.12
C THR A 178 -6.56 -7.93 -12.07
N ILE A 179 -5.89 -8.29 -10.95
CA ILE A 179 -4.44 -8.11 -10.82
C ILE A 179 -3.66 -9.06 -11.75
N LYS A 180 -4.13 -10.30 -11.95
CA LYS A 180 -3.49 -11.21 -12.90
C LYS A 180 -3.64 -10.72 -14.34
N ALA A 181 -4.79 -10.16 -14.68
CA ALA A 181 -5.02 -9.51 -15.97
C ALA A 181 -4.04 -8.35 -16.18
N LEU A 182 -3.85 -7.49 -15.16
CA LEU A 182 -2.91 -6.37 -15.23
C LEU A 182 -1.46 -6.82 -15.44
N LEU A 183 -1.02 -7.88 -14.74
CA LEU A 183 0.34 -8.43 -14.90
C LEU A 183 0.59 -8.96 -16.31
N LEU A 184 -0.39 -9.63 -16.93
CA LEU A 184 -0.28 -10.10 -18.32
C LEU A 184 -0.23 -8.93 -19.31
N VAL A 185 -1.03 -7.90 -19.09
CA VAL A 185 -1.04 -6.70 -19.93
C VAL A 185 0.28 -5.92 -19.78
N GLU A 186 0.86 -5.87 -18.57
CA GLU A 186 2.20 -5.27 -18.40
C GLU A 186 3.27 -6.01 -19.22
N ALA A 187 3.23 -7.35 -19.23
CA ALA A 187 4.16 -8.15 -20.02
C ALA A 187 3.96 -7.94 -21.53
N ALA A 188 2.70 -7.91 -21.99
CA ALA A 188 2.37 -7.64 -23.39
C ALA A 188 2.83 -6.24 -23.82
N LYS A 189 2.64 -5.23 -22.97
CA LYS A 189 3.05 -3.86 -23.25
C LYS A 189 4.57 -3.67 -23.29
N GLU A 190 5.33 -4.40 -22.49
CA GLU A 190 6.80 -4.38 -22.55
C GLU A 190 7.31 -4.95 -23.91
N ALA A 191 6.61 -5.95 -24.45
CA ALA A 191 6.96 -6.56 -25.73
C ALA A 191 6.49 -5.68 -26.93
N GLU A 192 5.29 -5.11 -26.86
CA GLU A 192 4.69 -4.29 -27.89
C GLU A 192 4.13 -2.98 -27.29
N PRO A 193 5.00 -1.97 -27.04
CA PRO A 193 4.61 -0.74 -26.33
C PRO A 193 3.55 0.11 -27.05
N GLU A 194 3.48 0.01 -28.39
CA GLU A 194 2.57 0.79 -29.22
C GLU A 194 1.31 0.00 -29.66
N ASN A 195 1.11 -1.20 -29.11
CA ASN A 195 -0.07 -1.99 -29.41
C ASN A 195 -1.32 -1.38 -28.77
N ILE A 196 -2.19 -0.81 -29.60
CA ILE A 196 -3.41 -0.10 -29.20
C ILE A 196 -4.30 -0.99 -28.33
N TYR A 197 -4.53 -2.24 -28.72
CA TYR A 197 -5.39 -3.17 -27.98
C TYR A 197 -4.86 -3.47 -26.57
N VAL A 198 -3.54 -3.57 -26.41
CA VAL A 198 -2.89 -3.76 -25.11
C VAL A 198 -3.08 -2.54 -24.22
N ILE A 199 -2.91 -1.32 -24.79
CA ILE A 199 -3.08 -0.06 -24.06
C ILE A 199 -4.55 0.13 -23.63
N GLU A 200 -5.49 -0.12 -24.54
CA GLU A 200 -6.92 -0.05 -24.23
C GLU A 200 -7.33 -1.03 -23.13
N LEU A 201 -6.83 -2.27 -23.19
CA LEU A 201 -7.08 -3.26 -22.15
C LEU A 201 -6.46 -2.85 -20.81
N GLN A 202 -5.25 -2.26 -20.82
CA GLN A 202 -4.63 -1.69 -19.62
C GLN A 202 -5.52 -0.61 -19.00
N ILE A 203 -6.00 0.34 -19.80
CA ILE A 203 -6.90 1.41 -19.35
C ILE A 203 -8.16 0.82 -18.72
N LYS A 204 -8.80 -0.15 -19.38
CA LYS A 204 -10.00 -0.82 -18.90
C LYS A 204 -9.78 -1.46 -17.52
N ILE A 205 -8.69 -2.21 -17.35
CA ILE A 205 -8.33 -2.87 -16.09
C ILE A 205 -8.08 -1.83 -14.98
N LEU A 206 -7.31 -0.79 -15.27
CA LEU A 206 -7.01 0.28 -14.31
C LEU A 206 -8.27 1.04 -13.87
N ILE A 207 -9.23 1.25 -14.77
CA ILE A 207 -10.53 1.87 -14.44
C ILE A 207 -11.31 0.99 -13.47
N ILE A 208 -11.34 -0.33 -13.67
CA ILE A 208 -12.02 -1.27 -12.78
C ILE A 208 -11.39 -1.19 -11.38
N LEU A 209 -10.07 -1.30 -11.28
CA LEU A 209 -9.36 -1.17 -10.00
C LEU A 209 -9.64 0.18 -9.33
N ARG A 210 -9.70 1.26 -10.13
CA ARG A 210 -10.01 2.60 -9.61
C ARG A 210 -11.43 2.71 -9.05
N GLN A 211 -12.39 2.05 -9.68
CA GLN A 211 -13.80 2.03 -9.23
C GLN A 211 -13.97 1.22 -7.93
N GLU A 212 -13.19 0.17 -7.76
CA GLU A 212 -13.20 -0.69 -6.57
C GLU A 212 -12.43 -0.07 -5.38
N SER A 213 -11.49 0.84 -5.66
CA SER A 213 -10.65 1.44 -4.63
C SER A 213 -11.39 2.46 -3.77
N GLY A 214 -11.43 2.20 -2.46
CA GLY A 214 -11.81 3.16 -1.41
C GLY A 214 -10.61 3.89 -0.78
N ASN A 215 -9.37 3.60 -1.22
CA ASN A 215 -8.16 4.17 -0.66
C ASN A 215 -7.69 5.39 -1.46
N LEU A 216 -7.38 6.50 -0.77
CA LEU A 216 -6.99 7.77 -1.39
C LEU A 216 -5.68 7.65 -2.19
N ASN A 217 -4.67 6.99 -1.63
CA ASN A 217 -3.35 6.88 -2.26
C ASN A 217 -3.38 5.95 -3.47
N GLU A 218 -4.06 4.81 -3.36
CA GLU A 218 -4.28 3.90 -4.49
C GLU A 218 -5.03 4.58 -5.62
N SER A 219 -6.13 5.25 -5.29
CA SER A 219 -6.95 6.02 -6.24
C SER A 219 -6.12 7.07 -6.99
N GLY A 220 -5.21 7.74 -6.29
CA GLY A 220 -4.30 8.72 -6.89
C GLY A 220 -3.37 8.09 -7.92
N TRP A 221 -2.74 6.98 -7.58
CA TRP A 221 -1.84 6.27 -8.50
C TRP A 221 -2.56 5.63 -9.67
N LEU A 222 -3.74 5.05 -9.46
CA LEU A 222 -4.55 4.49 -10.54
C LEU A 222 -5.00 5.58 -11.52
N ASN A 223 -5.45 6.73 -11.04
CA ASN A 223 -5.78 7.87 -11.90
C ASN A 223 -4.56 8.36 -12.70
N PHE A 224 -3.39 8.45 -12.06
CA PHE A 224 -2.16 8.82 -12.76
C PHE A 224 -1.82 7.81 -13.88
N ALA A 225 -1.90 6.51 -13.60
CA ALA A 225 -1.62 5.46 -14.58
C ALA A 225 -2.64 5.46 -15.74
N ILE A 226 -3.93 5.68 -15.46
CA ILE A 226 -4.98 5.81 -16.48
C ILE A 226 -4.69 6.98 -17.40
N ASN A 227 -4.37 8.16 -16.83
CA ASN A 227 -4.10 9.35 -17.61
C ASN A 227 -2.84 9.19 -18.48
N LYS A 228 -1.80 8.55 -17.94
CA LYS A 228 -0.58 8.24 -18.68
C LYS A 228 -0.87 7.32 -19.87
N ALA A 229 -1.61 6.22 -19.66
CA ALA A 229 -1.95 5.29 -20.75
C ALA A 229 -2.83 5.94 -21.82
N ARG A 230 -3.74 6.84 -21.44
CA ARG A 230 -4.55 7.62 -22.42
C ARG A 230 -3.71 8.59 -23.25
N GLN A 231 -2.70 9.21 -22.65
CA GLN A 231 -1.77 10.07 -23.39
C GLN A 231 -0.93 9.27 -24.38
N GLU A 232 -0.47 8.08 -23.99
CA GLU A 232 0.25 7.16 -24.90
C GLU A 232 -0.63 6.77 -26.07
N LEU A 233 -1.90 6.41 -25.83
CA LEU A 233 -2.85 6.06 -26.89
C LEU A 233 -3.08 7.23 -27.87
N PHE A 234 -3.25 8.44 -27.35
CA PHE A 234 -3.45 9.63 -28.17
C PHE A 234 -2.25 9.91 -29.10
N LEU A 235 -1.02 9.71 -28.61
CA LEU A 235 0.20 9.92 -29.41
C LEU A 235 0.44 8.86 -30.51
N ILE A 236 -0.20 7.69 -30.40
CA ILE A 236 -0.13 6.64 -31.43
C ILE A 236 -1.14 6.91 -32.57
N ASP A 237 -2.27 7.55 -32.24
CA ASP A 237 -3.32 7.87 -33.18
C ASP A 237 -3.02 9.13 -34.03
N GLU A 238 -2.00 9.95 -33.70
CA GLU A 238 -1.48 11.08 -34.48
C GLU A 238 -0.38 10.66 -35.47
#